data_c46259f5df0fca6148ac2f5923c5a3b2
#
_entry.id   c46259f5df0fca6148ac2f5923c5a3b2
#
_cell.length_a   1.000
_cell.length_b   1.000
_cell.length_c   1.000
_cell.angle_alpha   90.00
_cell.angle_beta   90.00
_cell.angle_gamma   90.00
#
_symmetry.space_group_name_H-M   'P 1'
#
loop_
_entity.id
_entity.type
_entity.pdbx_description
1 polymer ?
#
loop_
_entity_poly.entity_id
_entity_poly.type
_entity_poly.pdbx_seq_one_letter_code
_entity_poly.pdbx_strand_id
1 'polypeptide(L)'
;MKVKNAKFLGVVASTLFVASQVAAQLADDNLTEMVDAREIPVTIDNFTRAASDIEFDKYVALAGGINKFYHFREPTPVDNQPTVRMNRDTLYSTAIVDISEGATLTLPDVGERYMTAMIYNQDHYVNEVFHGGGTYTLDVKTFDTPYVIVYMRTLVDADDPEDVAAVNAIQDQMKIEAVASNPFILKDYDQNAYEALVER
;
A
#
# COMPACT_ATOMS: atom_id res chain seq x y z
N MET A 1 60.06 37.13 41.17
CA MET A 1 60.01 35.85 40.49
C MET A 1 58.65 35.81 39.78
N LYS A 2 58.61 36.13 38.49
CA LYS A 2 57.39 36.18 37.66
C LYS A 2 57.25 34.87 36.88
N VAL A 3 56.28 34.08 37.19
CA VAL A 3 55.99 32.81 36.48
C VAL A 3 55.08 33.15 35.26
N LYS A 4 55.52 32.70 34.12
CA LYS A 4 54.82 32.77 32.83
C LYS A 4 53.80 31.64 32.78
N ASN A 5 52.50 31.98 32.80
CA ASN A 5 51.42 31.06 32.48
C ASN A 5 50.40 31.72 31.57
N ALA A 6 50.71 31.90 30.31
CA ALA A 6 49.79 32.49 29.33
C ALA A 6 49.83 31.87 27.93
N LYS A 7 50.25 30.59 27.78
CA LYS A 7 50.29 29.95 26.46
C LYS A 7 49.46 28.67 26.31
N PHE A 8 48.76 28.23 27.38
CA PHE A 8 48.06 26.94 27.32
C PHE A 8 46.54 27.09 27.03
N LEU A 9 45.95 28.29 27.18
CA LEU A 9 44.51 28.51 27.00
C LEU A 9 44.10 28.68 25.51
N GLY A 10 45.02 29.08 24.62
CA GLY A 10 44.70 29.35 23.21
C GLY A 10 44.55 28.09 22.34
N VAL A 11 45.25 27.01 22.70
CA VAL A 11 45.25 25.79 21.89
C VAL A 11 44.03 24.93 22.15
N VAL A 12 43.50 24.93 23.39
CA VAL A 12 42.30 24.13 23.75
C VAL A 12 41.02 24.74 23.19
N ALA A 13 40.93 26.05 23.11
CA ALA A 13 39.76 26.75 22.56
C ALA A 13 39.64 26.56 21.03
N SER A 14 40.74 26.54 20.29
CA SER A 14 40.73 26.34 18.84
C SER A 14 40.41 24.90 18.46
N THR A 15 40.85 23.91 19.23
CA THR A 15 40.51 22.50 18.96
C THR A 15 39.05 22.16 19.27
N LEU A 16 38.43 22.77 20.28
CA LEU A 16 37.01 22.62 20.58
C LEU A 16 36.12 23.27 19.52
N PHE A 17 36.53 24.43 18.99
CA PHE A 17 35.76 25.12 17.92
C PHE A 17 35.80 24.35 16.59
N VAL A 18 36.94 23.80 16.21
CA VAL A 18 37.04 22.96 15.01
C VAL A 18 36.27 21.66 15.17
N ALA A 19 36.31 21.03 16.34
CA ALA A 19 35.53 19.80 16.58
C ALA A 19 34.01 20.03 16.53
N SER A 20 33.53 21.20 16.99
CA SER A 20 32.10 21.53 16.91
C SER A 20 31.65 21.83 15.47
N GLN A 21 32.49 22.45 14.64
CA GLN A 21 32.18 22.68 13.24
C GLN A 21 32.16 21.39 12.42
N VAL A 22 33.11 20.47 12.66
CA VAL A 22 33.16 19.16 12.01
C VAL A 22 31.95 18.33 12.42
N ALA A 23 31.55 18.36 13.68
CA ALA A 23 30.36 17.63 14.13
C ALA A 23 29.06 18.21 13.55
N ALA A 24 28.96 19.54 13.38
CA ALA A 24 27.83 20.18 12.72
C ALA A 24 27.78 19.84 11.23
N GLN A 25 28.92 19.83 10.54
CA GLN A 25 29.01 19.46 9.13
C GLN A 25 28.63 17.99 8.90
N LEU A 26 29.14 17.07 9.75
CA LEU A 26 28.78 15.65 9.67
C LEU A 26 27.30 15.40 9.98
N ALA A 27 26.69 16.20 10.84
CA ALA A 27 25.26 16.12 11.11
C ALA A 27 24.42 16.63 9.92
N ASP A 28 24.87 17.71 9.27
CA ASP A 28 24.22 18.29 8.09
C ASP A 28 24.36 17.38 6.87
N ASP A 29 25.57 16.82 6.65
CA ASP A 29 25.84 15.85 5.59
C ASP A 29 25.01 14.56 5.78
N ASN A 30 24.90 14.05 7.03
CA ASN A 30 24.04 12.89 7.34
C ASN A 30 22.55 13.21 7.16
N LEU A 31 22.10 14.42 7.49
CA LEU A 31 20.71 14.84 7.27
C LEU A 31 20.41 14.97 5.78
N THR A 32 21.33 15.53 4.99
CA THR A 32 21.21 15.67 3.55
C THR A 32 21.20 14.28 2.88
N GLU A 33 22.08 13.36 3.32
CA GLU A 33 22.13 11.99 2.81
C GLU A 33 20.88 11.18 3.22
N MET A 34 20.30 11.42 4.42
CA MET A 34 19.04 10.83 4.85
C MET A 34 17.82 11.40 4.12
N VAL A 35 17.87 12.65 3.66
CA VAL A 35 16.79 13.27 2.86
C VAL A 35 16.86 12.76 1.42
N ASP A 36 18.06 12.68 0.83
CA ASP A 36 18.29 12.14 -0.52
C ASP A 36 18.01 10.60 -0.61
N ALA A 37 18.15 9.88 0.50
CA ALA A 37 17.86 8.44 0.54
C ALA A 37 16.38 8.09 0.68
N ARG A 38 15.47 9.07 0.81
CA ARG A 38 14.03 8.85 1.03
C ARG A 38 13.19 8.86 -0.23
N GLU A 39 13.50 9.77 -1.16
CA GLU A 39 12.73 9.88 -2.39
C GLU A 39 13.24 8.89 -3.44
N ILE A 40 12.33 8.04 -3.92
CA ILE A 40 12.61 7.03 -4.94
C ILE A 40 12.24 7.62 -6.31
N PRO A 41 13.22 7.86 -7.21
CA PRO A 41 12.93 8.29 -8.56
C PRO A 41 12.02 7.28 -9.27
N VAL A 42 10.91 7.76 -9.84
CA VAL A 42 10.03 6.90 -10.64
C VAL A 42 10.49 6.93 -12.10
N THR A 43 10.78 5.74 -12.62
CA THR A 43 11.26 5.50 -13.98
C THR A 43 10.36 4.45 -14.66
N ILE A 44 10.54 4.22 -15.96
CA ILE A 44 9.82 3.16 -16.68
C ILE A 44 10.02 1.79 -16.01
N ASP A 45 11.20 1.52 -15.44
CA ASP A 45 11.55 0.22 -14.88
C ASP A 45 10.82 -0.08 -13.55
N ASN A 46 10.48 0.96 -12.76
CA ASN A 46 9.79 0.78 -11.48
C ASN A 46 8.39 1.39 -11.42
N PHE A 47 7.90 1.94 -12.55
CA PHE A 47 6.59 2.59 -12.62
C PHE A 47 5.46 1.67 -12.14
N THR A 48 5.42 0.42 -12.61
CA THR A 48 4.39 -0.54 -12.23
C THR A 48 4.36 -0.78 -10.72
N ARG A 49 5.53 -0.94 -10.09
CA ARG A 49 5.64 -1.09 -8.64
C ARG A 49 5.18 0.17 -7.91
N ALA A 50 5.60 1.35 -8.34
CA ALA A 50 5.18 2.62 -7.74
C ALA A 50 3.66 2.81 -7.84
N ALA A 51 3.08 2.54 -9.01
CA ALA A 51 1.64 2.62 -9.23
C ALA A 51 0.86 1.64 -8.34
N SER A 52 1.32 0.40 -8.22
CA SER A 52 0.69 -0.59 -7.36
C SER A 52 0.80 -0.22 -5.87
N ASP A 53 1.97 0.24 -5.42
CA ASP A 53 2.16 0.64 -4.02
C ASP A 53 1.27 1.86 -3.68
N ILE A 54 1.13 2.84 -4.59
CA ILE A 54 0.21 3.99 -4.43
C ILE A 54 -1.26 3.53 -4.37
N GLU A 55 -1.63 2.58 -5.22
CA GLU A 55 -2.98 2.01 -5.20
C GLU A 55 -3.24 1.24 -3.91
N PHE A 56 -2.28 0.46 -3.42
CA PHE A 56 -2.38 -0.26 -2.15
C PHE A 56 -2.58 0.69 -0.98
N ASP A 57 -1.80 1.77 -0.90
CA ASP A 57 -1.95 2.79 0.15
C ASP A 57 -3.34 3.42 0.16
N LYS A 58 -3.89 3.73 -1.01
CA LYS A 58 -5.27 4.21 -1.16
C LYS A 58 -6.29 3.23 -0.57
N TYR A 59 -6.17 1.93 -0.86
CA TYR A 59 -7.12 0.94 -0.33
C TYR A 59 -6.91 0.66 1.15
N VAL A 60 -5.67 0.72 1.65
CA VAL A 60 -5.38 0.70 3.09
C VAL A 60 -6.09 1.85 3.81
N ALA A 61 -6.01 3.06 3.26
CA ALA A 61 -6.67 4.24 3.82
C ALA A 61 -8.21 4.08 3.82
N LEU A 62 -8.80 3.60 2.71
CA LEU A 62 -10.24 3.35 2.59
C LEU A 62 -10.74 2.29 3.59
N ALA A 63 -9.99 1.21 3.77
CA ALA A 63 -10.34 0.12 4.70
C ALA A 63 -10.06 0.44 6.17
N GLY A 64 -9.32 1.52 6.44
CA GLY A 64 -8.85 1.88 7.79
C GLY A 64 -7.80 0.91 8.33
N GLY A 65 -6.97 0.35 7.43
CA GLY A 65 -5.84 -0.53 7.76
C GLY A 65 -5.75 -1.74 6.84
N ILE A 66 -4.67 -2.51 7.02
CA ILE A 66 -4.45 -3.77 6.33
C ILE A 66 -5.31 -4.90 6.90
N ASN A 67 -5.40 -6.01 6.17
CA ASN A 67 -6.15 -7.22 6.54
C ASN A 67 -7.64 -6.96 6.79
N LYS A 68 -8.17 -5.91 6.19
CA LYS A 68 -9.57 -5.50 6.30
C LYS A 68 -10.14 -5.23 4.93
N PHE A 69 -11.39 -5.66 4.73
CA PHE A 69 -12.12 -5.31 3.54
C PHE A 69 -12.66 -3.88 3.61
N TYR A 70 -12.56 -3.18 2.49
CA TYR A 70 -13.42 -2.07 2.12
C TYR A 70 -14.42 -2.56 1.10
N HIS A 71 -15.72 -2.37 1.37
CA HIS A 71 -16.80 -2.80 0.50
C HIS A 71 -17.47 -1.60 -0.16
N PHE A 72 -17.53 -1.61 -1.48
CA PHE A 72 -18.40 -0.71 -2.22
C PHE A 72 -19.80 -1.28 -2.16
N ARG A 73 -20.68 -0.63 -1.40
CA ARG A 73 -22.00 -1.14 -1.04
C ARG A 73 -23.10 -0.84 -2.04
N GLU A 74 -22.81 0.03 -2.99
CA GLU A 74 -23.75 0.49 -4.00
C GLU A 74 -23.12 0.43 -5.39
N PRO A 75 -23.93 0.22 -6.45
CA PRO A 75 -23.45 0.34 -7.82
C PRO A 75 -22.91 1.76 -8.08
N THR A 76 -21.84 1.86 -8.85
CA THR A 76 -21.24 3.14 -9.19
C THR A 76 -22.27 4.05 -9.86
N PRO A 77 -22.46 5.31 -9.39
CA PRO A 77 -23.39 6.26 -10.00
C PRO A 77 -23.05 6.52 -11.47
N VAL A 78 -24.05 6.70 -12.31
CA VAL A 78 -23.86 6.95 -13.76
C VAL A 78 -23.21 8.31 -14.02
N ASP A 79 -23.53 9.27 -13.19
CA ASP A 79 -23.12 10.68 -13.29
C ASP A 79 -21.83 11.01 -12.53
N ASN A 80 -21.32 10.07 -11.74
CA ASN A 80 -20.09 10.25 -10.96
C ASN A 80 -19.25 8.97 -11.01
N GLN A 81 -18.51 8.79 -12.11
CA GLN A 81 -17.63 7.62 -12.33
C GLN A 81 -16.17 8.03 -12.19
N PRO A 82 -15.42 7.45 -11.23
CA PRO A 82 -13.98 7.73 -11.06
C PRO A 82 -13.14 7.23 -12.25
N THR A 83 -13.68 6.31 -13.05
CA THR A 83 -13.08 5.81 -14.28
C THR A 83 -14.13 5.75 -15.38
N VAL A 84 -13.74 6.04 -16.62
CA VAL A 84 -14.65 5.99 -17.78
C VAL A 84 -15.26 4.59 -17.94
N ARG A 85 -16.60 4.53 -18.00
CA ARG A 85 -17.37 3.29 -18.18
C ARG A 85 -17.17 2.27 -17.06
N MET A 86 -17.21 2.71 -15.81
CA MET A 86 -17.17 1.78 -14.69
C MET A 86 -18.29 0.74 -14.80
N ASN A 87 -17.92 -0.52 -14.49
CA ASN A 87 -18.87 -1.61 -14.43
C ASN A 87 -19.88 -1.38 -13.29
N ARG A 88 -21.16 -1.58 -13.59
CA ARG A 88 -22.27 -1.49 -12.64
C ARG A 88 -22.94 -2.83 -12.33
N ASP A 89 -22.54 -3.88 -13.06
CA ASP A 89 -23.10 -5.23 -12.91
C ASP A 89 -22.48 -6.01 -11.74
N THR A 90 -21.50 -5.42 -11.05
CA THR A 90 -20.87 -6.03 -9.88
C THR A 90 -20.62 -5.00 -8.78
N LEU A 91 -20.79 -5.40 -7.52
CA LEU A 91 -20.22 -4.68 -6.38
C LEU A 91 -18.82 -5.16 -6.12
N TYR A 92 -17.97 -4.22 -5.71
CA TYR A 92 -16.55 -4.47 -5.44
C TYR A 92 -16.28 -4.57 -3.95
N SER A 93 -15.29 -5.39 -3.59
CA SER A 93 -14.68 -5.40 -2.27
C SER A 93 -13.17 -5.50 -2.42
N THR A 94 -12.43 -4.72 -1.66
CA THR A 94 -10.96 -4.69 -1.75
C THR A 94 -10.33 -4.82 -0.39
N ALA A 95 -9.17 -5.46 -0.31
CA ALA A 95 -8.38 -5.52 0.91
C ALA A 95 -6.89 -5.61 0.56
N ILE A 96 -6.05 -4.89 1.28
CA ILE A 96 -4.61 -5.13 1.28
C ILE A 96 -4.29 -6.09 2.40
N VAL A 97 -3.64 -7.18 2.07
CA VAL A 97 -3.36 -8.28 3.00
C VAL A 97 -1.86 -8.44 3.19
N ASP A 98 -1.42 -8.44 4.44
CA ASP A 98 -0.07 -8.85 4.82
C ASP A 98 0.02 -10.37 4.81
N ILE A 99 0.75 -10.91 3.84
CA ILE A 99 0.95 -12.34 3.66
C ILE A 99 2.38 -12.78 4.02
N SER A 100 3.15 -11.90 4.67
CA SER A 100 4.56 -12.17 5.03
C SER A 100 4.74 -13.43 5.87
N GLU A 101 3.76 -13.76 6.72
CA GLU A 101 3.68 -14.99 7.52
C GLU A 101 2.48 -15.88 7.13
N GLY A 102 1.86 -15.56 5.99
CA GLY A 102 0.68 -16.24 5.48
C GLY A 102 -0.65 -15.65 5.96
N ALA A 103 -1.68 -15.87 5.16
CA ALA A 103 -3.05 -15.47 5.45
C ALA A 103 -4.05 -16.46 4.85
N THR A 104 -5.27 -16.39 5.35
CA THR A 104 -6.41 -17.15 4.84
C THR A 104 -7.51 -16.20 4.41
N LEU A 105 -7.98 -16.38 3.18
CA LEU A 105 -9.15 -15.69 2.62
C LEU A 105 -10.33 -16.68 2.67
N THR A 106 -11.40 -16.35 3.38
CA THR A 106 -12.64 -17.13 3.39
C THR A 106 -13.75 -16.34 2.70
N LEU A 107 -14.31 -16.96 1.67
CA LEU A 107 -15.41 -16.44 0.87
C LEU A 107 -16.67 -17.29 1.09
N PRO A 108 -17.86 -16.65 1.26
CA PRO A 108 -19.11 -17.39 1.45
C PRO A 108 -19.51 -18.15 0.18
N ASP A 109 -20.28 -19.22 0.36
CA ASP A 109 -20.96 -19.86 -0.77
C ASP A 109 -22.08 -18.95 -1.29
N VAL A 110 -22.05 -18.64 -2.57
CA VAL A 110 -23.00 -17.76 -3.24
C VAL A 110 -23.88 -18.52 -4.24
N GLY A 111 -23.81 -19.85 -4.24
CA GLY A 111 -24.53 -20.69 -5.21
C GLY A 111 -24.08 -20.40 -6.65
N GLU A 112 -25.03 -20.13 -7.52
CA GLU A 112 -24.75 -19.83 -8.94
C GLU A 112 -24.41 -18.36 -9.23
N ARG A 113 -24.45 -17.48 -8.20
CA ARG A 113 -24.08 -16.06 -8.39
C ARG A 113 -22.60 -15.94 -8.76
N TYR A 114 -22.32 -15.19 -9.80
CA TYR A 114 -20.94 -14.89 -10.15
C TYR A 114 -20.25 -14.11 -9.03
N MET A 115 -19.16 -14.66 -8.53
CA MET A 115 -18.25 -14.00 -7.59
C MET A 115 -16.83 -14.42 -7.90
N THR A 116 -15.93 -13.45 -7.95
CA THR A 116 -14.49 -13.70 -8.16
C THR A 116 -13.64 -12.88 -7.23
N ALA A 117 -12.51 -13.47 -6.81
CA ALA A 117 -11.43 -12.80 -6.12
C ALA A 117 -10.18 -12.84 -7.00
N MET A 118 -9.82 -11.73 -7.60
CA MET A 118 -8.56 -11.55 -8.29
C MET A 118 -7.51 -11.12 -7.26
N ILE A 119 -6.42 -11.87 -7.19
CA ILE A 119 -5.32 -11.57 -6.26
C ILE A 119 -4.11 -11.17 -7.09
N TYR A 120 -3.60 -9.97 -6.85
CA TYR A 120 -2.35 -9.54 -7.48
C TYR A 120 -1.37 -8.95 -6.46
N ASN A 121 -0.10 -9.08 -6.80
CA ASN A 121 1.00 -8.71 -5.94
C ASN A 121 1.44 -7.24 -6.17
N GLN A 122 2.42 -6.76 -5.40
CA GLN A 122 2.93 -5.39 -5.54
C GLN A 122 3.61 -5.12 -6.89
N ASP A 123 4.03 -6.15 -7.63
CA ASP A 123 4.57 -6.02 -8.99
C ASP A 123 3.48 -6.08 -10.08
N HIS A 124 2.20 -6.04 -9.64
CA HIS A 124 1.02 -6.07 -10.50
C HIS A 124 0.82 -7.38 -11.27
N TYR A 125 1.45 -8.49 -10.83
CA TYR A 125 1.16 -9.79 -11.40
C TYR A 125 -0.08 -10.38 -10.76
N VAL A 126 -1.05 -10.79 -11.59
CA VAL A 126 -2.22 -11.57 -11.16
C VAL A 126 -1.78 -13.03 -11.03
N ASN A 127 -1.49 -13.46 -9.80
CA ASN A 127 -1.02 -14.83 -9.56
C ASN A 127 -2.20 -15.81 -9.49
N GLU A 128 -3.34 -15.38 -8.94
CA GLU A 128 -4.51 -16.25 -8.75
C GLU A 128 -5.83 -15.50 -8.98
N VAL A 129 -6.82 -16.22 -9.49
CA VAL A 129 -8.22 -15.80 -9.56
C VAL A 129 -9.10 -16.91 -9.01
N PHE A 130 -9.68 -16.68 -7.85
CA PHE A 130 -10.61 -17.62 -7.22
C PHE A 130 -12.05 -17.34 -7.67
N HIS A 131 -12.82 -18.42 -7.84
CA HIS A 131 -14.21 -18.36 -8.27
C HIS A 131 -15.12 -18.96 -7.21
N GLY A 132 -16.19 -18.24 -6.85
CA GLY A 132 -17.17 -18.69 -5.87
C GLY A 132 -16.64 -18.72 -4.43
N GLY A 133 -17.37 -19.44 -3.57
CA GLY A 133 -17.05 -19.60 -2.15
C GLY A 133 -15.92 -20.58 -1.88
N GLY A 134 -15.28 -20.45 -0.73
CA GLY A 134 -14.20 -21.35 -0.32
C GLY A 134 -13.24 -20.70 0.66
N THR A 135 -12.22 -21.48 1.05
CA THR A 135 -11.13 -21.02 1.91
C THR A 135 -9.82 -21.18 1.16
N TYR A 136 -9.10 -20.07 0.99
CA TYR A 136 -7.93 -19.97 0.14
C TYR A 136 -6.73 -19.51 0.96
N THR A 137 -5.58 -20.15 0.75
CA THR A 137 -4.32 -19.76 1.41
C THR A 137 -3.60 -18.72 0.56
N LEU A 138 -3.16 -17.64 1.20
CA LEU A 138 -2.34 -16.60 0.60
C LEU A 138 -0.96 -16.62 1.26
N ASP A 139 0.09 -16.83 0.49
CA ASP A 139 1.46 -16.87 1.00
C ASP A 139 2.48 -16.25 0.04
N VAL A 140 3.62 -15.84 0.58
CA VAL A 140 4.70 -15.19 -0.21
C VAL A 140 5.25 -16.12 -1.28
N LYS A 141 5.22 -17.43 -1.08
CA LYS A 141 5.73 -18.40 -2.06
C LYS A 141 4.93 -18.39 -3.37
N THR A 142 3.62 -18.13 -3.25
CA THR A 142 2.70 -18.05 -4.40
C THR A 142 2.70 -16.66 -5.03
N PHE A 143 2.84 -15.62 -4.19
CA PHE A 143 2.60 -14.24 -4.63
C PHE A 143 3.85 -13.36 -4.71
N ASP A 144 5.03 -13.85 -4.34
CA ASP A 144 6.36 -13.22 -4.47
C ASP A 144 6.57 -11.92 -3.69
N THR A 145 5.53 -11.28 -3.14
CA THR A 145 5.63 -10.03 -2.37
C THR A 145 4.94 -10.17 -1.02
N PRO A 146 5.36 -9.39 0.02
CA PRO A 146 4.78 -9.49 1.36
C PRO A 146 3.35 -8.98 1.47
N TYR A 147 2.90 -8.15 0.52
CA TYR A 147 1.54 -7.65 0.45
C TYR A 147 0.91 -8.02 -0.89
N VAL A 148 -0.38 -8.31 -0.82
CA VAL A 148 -1.23 -8.51 -2.00
C VAL A 148 -2.51 -7.70 -1.85
N ILE A 149 -3.14 -7.40 -2.97
CA ILE A 149 -4.53 -6.94 -2.96
C ILE A 149 -5.45 -8.09 -3.29
N VAL A 150 -6.52 -8.22 -2.52
CA VAL A 150 -7.70 -9.02 -2.83
C VAL A 150 -8.71 -8.08 -3.48
N TYR A 151 -9.01 -8.30 -4.75
CA TYR A 151 -9.93 -7.48 -5.53
C TYR A 151 -11.13 -8.32 -5.95
N MET A 152 -12.26 -8.10 -5.28
CA MET A 152 -13.47 -8.90 -5.44
C MET A 152 -14.48 -8.27 -6.37
N ARG A 153 -15.20 -9.11 -7.10
CA ARG A 153 -16.39 -8.74 -7.87
C ARG A 153 -17.52 -9.70 -7.56
N THR A 154 -18.67 -9.18 -7.17
CA THR A 154 -19.89 -9.97 -6.92
C THR A 154 -21.01 -9.41 -7.81
N LEU A 155 -21.58 -10.26 -8.65
CA LEU A 155 -22.67 -9.89 -9.55
C LEU A 155 -23.85 -9.29 -8.79
N VAL A 156 -24.40 -8.22 -9.31
CA VAL A 156 -25.57 -7.51 -8.75
C VAL A 156 -26.49 -7.02 -9.86
N ASP A 157 -27.79 -7.07 -9.63
CA ASP A 157 -28.75 -6.27 -10.39
C ASP A 157 -28.77 -4.86 -9.78
N ALA A 158 -28.13 -3.92 -10.49
CA ALA A 158 -27.96 -2.54 -10.01
C ALA A 158 -29.28 -1.76 -9.89
N ASP A 159 -30.35 -2.22 -10.52
CA ASP A 159 -31.67 -1.59 -10.53
C ASP A 159 -32.63 -2.25 -9.51
N ASP A 160 -32.21 -3.33 -8.85
CA ASP A 160 -32.94 -4.03 -7.79
C ASP A 160 -32.33 -3.77 -6.40
N PRO A 161 -32.94 -2.94 -5.55
CA PRO A 161 -32.46 -2.69 -4.19
C PRO A 161 -32.42 -3.94 -3.29
N GLU A 162 -33.28 -4.93 -3.54
CA GLU A 162 -33.29 -6.18 -2.77
C GLU A 162 -32.06 -7.02 -3.14
N ASP A 163 -31.68 -7.05 -4.41
CA ASP A 163 -30.46 -7.74 -4.84
C ASP A 163 -29.19 -7.03 -4.36
N VAL A 164 -29.16 -5.70 -4.36
CA VAL A 164 -28.07 -4.92 -3.75
C VAL A 164 -27.90 -5.26 -2.26
N ALA A 165 -29.01 -5.34 -1.52
CA ALA A 165 -28.99 -5.74 -0.11
C ALA A 165 -28.49 -7.18 0.09
N ALA A 166 -28.90 -8.10 -0.80
CA ALA A 166 -28.44 -9.49 -0.78
C ALA A 166 -26.92 -9.58 -1.02
N VAL A 167 -26.37 -8.81 -1.97
CA VAL A 167 -24.93 -8.76 -2.21
C VAL A 167 -24.18 -8.14 -1.04
N ASN A 168 -24.73 -7.10 -0.39
CA ASN A 168 -24.16 -6.53 0.82
C ASN A 168 -24.06 -7.58 1.95
N ALA A 169 -25.07 -8.43 2.11
CA ALA A 169 -25.04 -9.52 3.08
C ALA A 169 -24.00 -10.61 2.74
N ILE A 170 -23.69 -10.82 1.46
CA ILE A 170 -22.58 -11.65 1.01
C ILE A 170 -21.24 -11.01 1.38
N GLN A 171 -21.08 -9.72 1.12
CA GLN A 171 -19.86 -8.98 1.45
C GLN A 171 -19.55 -9.05 2.96
N ASP A 172 -20.56 -8.96 3.82
CA ASP A 172 -20.40 -9.04 5.28
C ASP A 172 -19.88 -10.40 5.80
N GLN A 173 -19.93 -11.44 4.97
CA GLN A 173 -19.45 -12.77 5.31
C GLN A 173 -18.01 -13.04 4.87
N MET A 174 -17.42 -12.15 4.05
CA MET A 174 -16.03 -12.27 3.60
C MET A 174 -15.08 -12.05 4.76
N LYS A 175 -14.04 -12.90 4.89
CA LYS A 175 -13.09 -12.83 6.01
C LYS A 175 -11.65 -12.96 5.53
N ILE A 176 -10.77 -12.23 6.21
CA ILE A 176 -9.32 -12.35 6.10
C ILE A 176 -8.77 -12.65 7.49
N GLU A 177 -7.98 -13.70 7.59
CA GLU A 177 -7.24 -14.08 8.79
C GLU A 177 -5.76 -14.16 8.43
N ALA A 178 -5.01 -13.11 8.75
CA ALA A 178 -3.58 -13.02 8.50
C ALA A 178 -2.80 -13.28 9.78
N VAL A 179 -1.67 -14.00 9.68
CA VAL A 179 -0.78 -14.28 10.83
C VAL A 179 -0.03 -13.00 11.23
N ALA A 180 0.45 -12.24 10.25
CA ALA A 180 1.11 -10.95 10.46
C ALA A 180 0.14 -9.78 10.27
N SER A 181 0.51 -8.63 10.84
CA SER A 181 -0.22 -7.37 10.68
C SER A 181 0.74 -6.19 10.66
N ASN A 182 1.80 -6.32 9.84
CA ASN A 182 2.76 -5.24 9.65
C ASN A 182 2.12 -4.13 8.82
N PRO A 183 2.19 -2.85 9.25
CA PRO A 183 1.56 -1.78 8.50
C PRO A 183 2.17 -1.67 7.10
N PHE A 184 1.31 -1.50 6.10
CA PHE A 184 1.78 -1.11 4.78
C PHE A 184 2.27 0.34 4.84
N ILE A 185 3.50 0.58 4.42
CA ILE A 185 4.10 1.91 4.40
C ILE A 185 4.44 2.23 2.95
N LEU A 186 3.73 3.23 2.40
CA LEU A 186 4.04 3.75 1.07
C LEU A 186 5.45 4.32 1.07
N LYS A 187 6.25 3.92 0.09
CA LYS A 187 7.58 4.47 -0.12
C LYS A 187 7.48 5.89 -0.65
N ASP A 188 8.47 6.69 -0.35
CA ASP A 188 8.56 8.08 -0.79
C ASP A 188 8.97 8.13 -2.27
N TYR A 189 7.99 7.98 -3.16
CA TYR A 189 8.17 8.04 -4.60
C TYR A 189 8.14 9.48 -5.10
N ASP A 190 9.01 9.84 -6.04
CA ASP A 190 8.97 11.12 -6.76
C ASP A 190 7.63 11.24 -7.52
N GLN A 191 6.71 12.02 -6.95
CA GLN A 191 5.37 12.23 -7.48
C GLN A 191 5.39 12.95 -8.83
N ASN A 192 6.32 13.90 -9.04
CA ASN A 192 6.42 14.63 -10.32
C ASN A 192 6.86 13.68 -11.44
N ALA A 193 7.83 12.81 -11.16
CA ALA A 193 8.29 11.81 -12.11
C ALA A 193 7.19 10.76 -12.39
N TYR A 194 6.41 10.36 -11.37
CA TYR A 194 5.27 9.46 -11.52
C TYR A 194 4.19 10.06 -12.43
N GLU A 195 3.74 11.28 -12.14
CA GLU A 195 2.70 11.97 -12.92
C GLU A 195 3.14 12.18 -14.38
N ALA A 196 4.39 12.56 -14.62
CA ALA A 196 4.93 12.72 -15.96
C ALA A 196 4.94 11.43 -16.79
N LEU A 197 4.94 10.24 -16.14
CA LEU A 197 4.80 8.94 -16.80
C LEU A 197 3.34 8.55 -17.04
N VAL A 198 2.41 8.96 -16.17
CA VAL A 198 0.96 8.73 -16.33
C VAL A 198 0.39 9.50 -17.52
N GLU A 199 0.90 10.72 -17.77
CA GLU A 199 0.43 11.61 -18.84
C GLU A 199 0.92 11.23 -20.25
N ARG A 200 1.78 10.23 -20.41
CA ARG A 200 2.35 9.77 -21.68
C ARG A 200 1.53 8.68 -22.36
#